data_81326a76061c5f86bb1a8876369a4d5d
#
_entry.id   81326a76061c5f86bb1a8876369a4d5d
#
_cell.length_a   1.000
_cell.length_b   1.000
_cell.length_c   1.000
_cell.angle_alpha   90.00
_cell.angle_beta   90.00
_cell.angle_gamma   90.00
#
_symmetry.space_group_name_H-M   'P 1'
#
loop_
_entity.id
_entity.type
_entity.pdbx_description
1 polymer ?
#
loop_
_entity_poly.entity_id
_entity_poly.type
_entity_poly.pdbx_seq_one_letter_code
_entity_poly.pdbx_strand_id
1 'polypeptide(L)'
;MILSNDCWMKSYCPKNKSDASDCLQDNVFCSKLFKLDKLFNESMLSFEQRRHQILYVDSDGNDREAFLHLKEIENNISSWVNSGKNLYIYSTTCGNGKTSWSIRLIQAYLETVWYKSDLCCKALFVNVPRFLIMLKSNISQKNEYITKINENIFTADLVVWDDIGIKTATVYEMENLLNIIDYRVSNNKSNIYTSNLSPDELNDKLGDRLYSRIIKLSDIIEFVGQDKRGLVV
;
A
#
# COMPACT_ATOMS: atom_id res chain seq x y z
N MET A 1 11.90 6.94 -24.51
CA MET A 1 11.08 8.14 -24.76
C MET A 1 9.64 7.72 -24.56
N ILE A 2 8.98 8.19 -23.50
CA ILE A 2 7.56 7.85 -23.21
C ILE A 2 6.73 8.85 -24.00
N LEU A 3 5.96 8.38 -24.99
CA LEU A 3 5.04 9.21 -25.74
C LEU A 3 4.00 9.82 -24.78
N SER A 4 3.57 11.07 -25.02
CA SER A 4 2.65 11.80 -24.15
C SER A 4 1.34 11.04 -23.88
N ASN A 5 0.89 10.19 -24.82
CA ASN A 5 -0.29 9.34 -24.67
C ASN A 5 -0.07 8.13 -23.75
N ASP A 6 1.17 7.70 -23.55
CA ASP A 6 1.54 6.53 -22.75
C ASP A 6 2.07 6.91 -21.36
N CYS A 7 2.03 8.19 -21.00
CA CYS A 7 2.51 8.66 -19.71
C CYS A 7 1.58 8.16 -18.60
N TRP A 8 2.10 7.26 -17.73
CA TRP A 8 1.35 6.74 -16.58
C TRP A 8 0.93 7.85 -15.59
N MET A 9 1.64 8.99 -15.60
CA MET A 9 1.31 10.18 -14.81
C MET A 9 0.20 11.04 -15.44
N LYS A 10 -0.36 10.68 -16.59
CA LYS A 10 -1.34 11.49 -17.33
C LYS A 10 -2.52 11.92 -16.46
N SER A 11 -3.07 11.00 -15.64
CA SER A 11 -4.19 11.27 -14.74
C SER A 11 -3.88 12.25 -13.60
N TYR A 12 -2.61 12.36 -13.23
CA TYR A 12 -2.13 13.23 -12.15
C TYR A 12 -1.49 14.54 -12.66
N CYS A 13 -1.30 14.65 -13.97
CA CYS A 13 -0.61 15.79 -14.55
C CYS A 13 -1.55 16.99 -14.62
N PRO A 14 -1.23 18.13 -13.97
CA PRO A 14 -2.07 19.33 -14.06
C PRO A 14 -2.19 19.89 -15.47
N LYS A 15 -1.26 19.54 -16.37
CA LYS A 15 -1.26 19.93 -17.79
C LYS A 15 -2.09 19.01 -18.68
N ASN A 16 -2.62 17.92 -18.17
CA ASN A 16 -3.45 16.98 -18.95
C ASN A 16 -4.87 17.51 -19.28
N LYS A 17 -5.21 18.70 -18.79
CA LYS A 17 -6.52 19.32 -19.06
C LYS A 17 -6.56 20.11 -20.37
N SER A 18 -5.42 20.31 -21.02
CA SER A 18 -5.24 20.92 -22.33
C SER A 18 -4.50 19.97 -23.25
N ASP A 19 -4.66 20.09 -24.55
CA ASP A 19 -4.10 19.22 -25.59
C ASP A 19 -2.70 18.65 -25.29
N ALA A 20 -2.45 17.42 -25.76
CA ALA A 20 -1.18 16.70 -25.60
C ALA A 20 0.07 17.48 -26.06
N SER A 21 -0.13 18.58 -26.84
CA SER A 21 0.91 19.53 -27.25
C SER A 21 1.58 20.27 -26.11
N ASP A 22 0.96 20.36 -24.94
CA ASP A 22 1.50 21.08 -23.78
C ASP A 22 2.35 20.22 -22.83
N CYS A 23 2.58 18.95 -23.17
CA CYS A 23 3.46 18.09 -22.40
C CYS A 23 4.92 18.50 -22.64
N LEU A 24 5.59 19.00 -21.59
CA LEU A 24 6.99 19.43 -21.63
C LEU A 24 8.00 18.28 -21.82
N GLN A 25 7.54 17.04 -22.11
CA GLN A 25 8.42 15.89 -22.27
C GLN A 25 9.40 16.02 -23.44
N ASP A 26 9.07 16.81 -24.45
CA ASP A 26 9.92 16.94 -25.63
C ASP A 26 11.13 17.87 -25.43
N ASN A 27 11.12 18.76 -24.43
CA ASN A 27 12.16 19.77 -24.26
C ASN A 27 12.59 20.03 -22.81
N VAL A 28 11.90 19.52 -21.78
CA VAL A 28 12.22 19.77 -20.38
C VAL A 28 12.10 18.49 -19.55
N PHE A 29 13.14 18.17 -18.80
CA PHE A 29 13.13 17.07 -17.85
C PHE A 29 12.02 17.27 -16.80
N CYS A 30 11.05 16.35 -16.76
CA CYS A 30 9.98 16.39 -15.78
C CYS A 30 10.49 15.84 -14.43
N SER A 31 10.97 16.72 -13.56
CA SER A 31 11.52 16.33 -12.26
C SER A 31 10.51 15.63 -11.35
N LYS A 32 9.23 16.01 -11.43
CA LYS A 32 8.15 15.32 -10.68
C LYS A 32 7.98 13.90 -11.19
N LEU A 33 7.91 13.69 -12.50
CA LEU A 33 7.78 12.37 -13.11
C LEU A 33 8.95 11.46 -12.71
N PHE A 34 10.18 11.96 -12.85
CA PHE A 34 11.38 11.21 -12.49
C PHE A 34 11.40 10.81 -11.01
N LYS A 35 11.14 11.76 -10.12
CA LYS A 35 11.15 11.49 -8.67
C LYS A 35 10.04 10.54 -8.27
N LEU A 36 8.83 10.70 -8.79
CA LEU A 36 7.73 9.79 -8.52
C LEU A 36 7.98 8.40 -9.08
N ASP A 37 8.49 8.28 -10.31
CA ASP A 37 8.86 6.99 -10.89
C ASP A 37 9.89 6.26 -10.01
N LYS A 38 10.90 6.99 -9.53
CA LYS A 38 11.88 6.44 -8.58
C LYS A 38 11.21 5.98 -7.28
N LEU A 39 10.35 6.79 -6.67
CA LEU A 39 9.64 6.44 -5.43
C LEU A 39 8.73 5.22 -5.61
N PHE A 40 8.01 5.13 -6.72
CA PHE A 40 7.18 3.98 -7.04
C PHE A 40 8.01 2.71 -7.28
N ASN A 41 9.20 2.82 -7.88
CA ASN A 41 10.12 1.70 -8.03
C ASN A 41 10.61 1.20 -6.68
N GLU A 42 10.99 2.10 -5.78
CA GLU A 42 11.45 1.75 -4.43
C GLU A 42 10.30 1.20 -3.56
N SER A 43 9.04 1.60 -3.81
CA SER A 43 7.88 1.13 -3.06
C SER A 43 7.43 -0.30 -3.39
N MET A 44 8.11 -0.98 -4.30
CA MET A 44 7.80 -2.36 -4.73
C MET A 44 6.44 -2.52 -5.43
N LEU A 45 5.78 -1.43 -5.83
CA LEU A 45 4.57 -1.49 -6.64
C LEU A 45 4.89 -1.98 -8.05
N SER A 46 4.12 -2.93 -8.55
CA SER A 46 4.19 -3.38 -9.94
C SER A 46 3.78 -2.26 -10.90
N PHE A 47 4.14 -2.38 -12.18
CA PHE A 47 3.77 -1.39 -13.19
C PHE A 47 2.26 -1.11 -13.23
N GLU A 48 1.43 -2.17 -13.18
CA GLU A 48 -0.03 -2.02 -13.16
C GLU A 48 -0.54 -1.34 -11.89
N GLN A 49 0.08 -1.61 -10.75
CA GLN A 49 -0.27 -0.98 -9.48
C GLN A 49 0.12 0.50 -9.39
N ARG A 50 1.01 0.99 -10.29
CA ARG A 50 1.36 2.41 -10.38
C ARG A 50 0.32 3.23 -11.13
N ARG A 51 -0.56 2.57 -11.89
CA ARG A 51 -1.68 3.23 -12.57
C ARG A 51 -2.72 3.67 -11.55
N HIS A 52 -3.50 4.67 -11.94
CA HIS A 52 -4.58 5.15 -11.08
C HIS A 52 -5.56 4.02 -10.78
N GLN A 53 -5.79 3.76 -9.50
CA GLN A 53 -6.74 2.76 -9.06
C GLN A 53 -8.16 3.30 -9.17
N ILE A 54 -9.00 2.62 -9.93
CA ILE A 54 -10.43 2.93 -10.00
C ILE A 54 -11.10 2.30 -8.78
N LEU A 55 -11.74 3.14 -7.99
CA LEU A 55 -12.38 2.74 -6.74
C LEU A 55 -13.89 2.89 -6.90
N TYR A 56 -14.59 1.77 -6.85
CA TYR A 56 -16.03 1.73 -6.95
C TYR A 56 -16.68 1.71 -5.57
N VAL A 57 -17.83 2.38 -5.46
CA VAL A 57 -18.77 2.20 -4.36
C VAL A 57 -19.88 1.27 -4.88
N ASP A 58 -20.34 0.34 -4.05
CA ASP A 58 -21.47 -0.51 -4.42
C ASP A 58 -22.71 0.32 -4.68
N SER A 59 -23.50 -0.09 -5.66
CA SER A 59 -24.73 0.62 -6.04
C SER A 59 -25.76 0.69 -4.91
N ASP A 60 -25.73 -0.27 -4.01
CA ASP A 60 -26.55 -0.32 -2.79
C ASP A 60 -25.97 0.49 -1.62
N GLY A 61 -24.74 1.00 -1.76
CA GLY A 61 -24.08 1.84 -0.76
C GLY A 61 -23.53 1.11 0.45
N ASN A 62 -23.40 -0.23 0.43
CA ASN A 62 -22.92 -1.03 1.57
C ASN A 62 -21.55 -0.61 2.06
N ASP A 63 -20.63 -0.21 1.16
CA ASP A 63 -19.27 0.23 1.50
C ASP A 63 -19.15 1.76 1.58
N ARG A 64 -20.25 2.51 1.59
CA ARG A 64 -20.21 3.97 1.52
C ARG A 64 -19.47 4.62 2.69
N GLU A 65 -19.71 4.17 3.90
CA GLU A 65 -19.03 4.70 5.10
C GLU A 65 -17.53 4.39 5.06
N ALA A 66 -17.16 3.15 4.71
CA ALA A 66 -15.79 2.75 4.51
C ALA A 66 -15.10 3.61 3.44
N PHE A 67 -15.79 3.85 2.32
CA PHE A 67 -15.30 4.72 1.24
C PHE A 67 -15.06 6.15 1.72
N LEU A 68 -15.99 6.75 2.44
CA LEU A 68 -15.88 8.12 2.93
C LEU A 68 -14.74 8.25 3.94
N HIS A 69 -14.59 7.30 4.85
CA HIS A 69 -13.49 7.28 5.82
C HIS A 69 -12.12 7.15 5.11
N LEU A 70 -12.01 6.26 4.13
CA LEU A 70 -10.77 6.13 3.35
C LEU A 70 -10.46 7.37 2.51
N LYS A 71 -11.48 8.07 2.00
CA LYS A 71 -11.31 9.36 1.33
C LYS A 71 -10.83 10.46 2.27
N GLU A 72 -11.30 10.47 3.50
CA GLU A 72 -10.80 11.39 4.52
C GLU A 72 -9.32 11.14 4.84
N ILE A 73 -8.94 9.86 5.00
CA ILE A 73 -7.52 9.47 5.17
C ILE A 73 -6.69 9.90 3.95
N GLU A 74 -7.16 9.62 2.72
CA GLU A 74 -6.50 10.01 1.48
C GLU A 74 -6.25 11.52 1.41
N ASN A 75 -7.26 12.32 1.72
CA ASN A 75 -7.17 13.79 1.68
C ASN A 75 -6.17 14.34 2.72
N ASN A 76 -5.98 13.64 3.83
CA ASN A 76 -5.10 14.02 4.93
C ASN A 76 -3.89 13.09 5.09
N ILE A 77 -3.51 12.35 4.04
CA ILE A 77 -2.59 11.21 4.12
C ILE A 77 -1.23 11.58 4.72
N SER A 78 -0.68 12.74 4.42
CA SER A 78 0.61 13.18 4.96
C SER A 78 0.55 13.37 6.48
N SER A 79 -0.50 14.00 7.00
CA SER A 79 -0.71 14.17 8.44
C SER A 79 -0.97 12.83 9.12
N TRP A 80 -1.77 11.98 8.48
CA TRP A 80 -2.10 10.65 8.98
C TRP A 80 -0.83 9.78 9.13
N VAL A 81 0.03 9.75 8.12
CA VAL A 81 1.31 9.03 8.16
C VAL A 81 2.26 9.62 9.20
N ASN A 82 2.39 10.95 9.25
CA ASN A 82 3.28 11.61 10.22
C ASN A 82 2.85 11.38 11.68
N SER A 83 1.58 11.06 11.91
CA SER A 83 1.04 10.74 13.24
C SER A 83 1.24 9.26 13.64
N GLY A 84 1.87 8.44 12.81
CA GLY A 84 2.12 7.02 13.10
C GLY A 84 0.85 6.18 13.20
N LYS A 85 -0.24 6.61 12.57
CA LYS A 85 -1.51 5.90 12.62
C LYS A 85 -1.45 4.60 11.82
N ASN A 86 -2.25 3.62 12.23
CA ASN A 86 -2.37 2.33 11.55
C ASN A 86 -3.81 2.09 11.11
N LEU A 87 -3.97 1.27 10.06
CA LEU A 87 -5.26 0.96 9.46
C LEU A 87 -5.35 -0.54 9.18
N TYR A 88 -6.46 -1.16 9.55
CA TYR A 88 -6.79 -2.54 9.20
C TYR A 88 -8.03 -2.58 8.31
N ILE A 89 -7.85 -2.93 7.05
CA ILE A 89 -8.91 -3.05 6.06
C ILE A 89 -9.20 -4.53 5.84
N TYR A 90 -10.41 -4.98 6.17
CA TYR A 90 -10.75 -6.38 6.00
C TYR A 90 -12.09 -6.59 5.30
N SER A 91 -12.26 -7.80 4.82
CA SER A 91 -13.53 -8.31 4.31
C SER A 91 -13.46 -9.81 4.18
N THR A 92 -14.51 -10.50 4.55
CA THR A 92 -14.67 -11.93 4.29
C THR A 92 -14.91 -12.25 2.81
N THR A 93 -15.28 -11.24 2.01
CA THR A 93 -15.44 -11.36 0.55
C THR A 93 -14.16 -10.95 -0.18
N CYS A 94 -13.76 -11.73 -1.19
CA CYS A 94 -12.65 -11.39 -2.07
C CYS A 94 -13.08 -10.36 -3.13
N GLY A 95 -12.10 -9.60 -3.68
CA GLY A 95 -12.34 -8.76 -4.87
C GLY A 95 -13.05 -7.43 -4.63
N ASN A 96 -13.34 -7.05 -3.39
CA ASN A 96 -14.09 -5.83 -3.06
C ASN A 96 -13.27 -4.54 -2.92
N GLY A 97 -11.96 -4.58 -3.24
CA GLY A 97 -11.15 -3.37 -3.39
C GLY A 97 -10.16 -3.06 -2.25
N LYS A 98 -9.99 -3.93 -1.24
CA LYS A 98 -9.02 -3.74 -0.13
C LYS A 98 -7.62 -3.37 -0.61
N THR A 99 -7.03 -4.21 -1.45
CA THR A 99 -5.70 -3.99 -2.04
C THR A 99 -5.66 -2.72 -2.90
N SER A 100 -6.70 -2.45 -3.68
CA SER A 100 -6.78 -1.23 -4.51
C SER A 100 -6.76 0.04 -3.66
N TRP A 101 -7.48 0.05 -2.52
CA TRP A 101 -7.45 1.16 -1.58
C TRP A 101 -6.09 1.33 -0.92
N SER A 102 -5.45 0.24 -0.48
CA SER A 102 -4.12 0.34 0.13
C SER A 102 -3.07 0.89 -0.85
N ILE A 103 -3.14 0.48 -2.12
CA ILE A 103 -2.31 1.03 -3.21
C ILE A 103 -2.62 2.52 -3.43
N ARG A 104 -3.89 2.90 -3.46
CA ARG A 104 -4.31 4.30 -3.62
C ARG A 104 -3.75 5.20 -2.52
N LEU A 105 -3.75 4.73 -1.27
CA LEU A 105 -3.19 5.48 -0.15
C LEU A 105 -1.67 5.63 -0.25
N ILE A 106 -0.93 4.60 -0.71
CA ILE A 106 0.51 4.73 -1.03
C ILE A 106 0.71 5.80 -2.12
N GLN A 107 -0.04 5.72 -3.20
CA GLN A 107 0.07 6.69 -4.30
C GLN A 107 -0.16 8.12 -3.81
N ALA A 108 -1.26 8.34 -3.08
CA ALA A 108 -1.58 9.64 -2.52
C ALA A 108 -0.45 10.15 -1.60
N TYR A 109 0.10 9.29 -0.74
CA TYR A 109 1.22 9.66 0.12
C TYR A 109 2.46 10.06 -0.68
N LEU A 110 2.89 9.24 -1.63
CA LEU A 110 4.07 9.53 -2.45
C LEU A 110 3.91 10.82 -3.24
N GLU A 111 2.69 11.15 -3.70
CA GLU A 111 2.37 12.41 -4.36
C GLU A 111 2.49 13.62 -3.44
N THR A 112 2.33 13.46 -2.13
CA THR A 112 2.50 14.56 -1.18
C THR A 112 3.94 14.77 -0.75
N VAL A 113 4.82 13.75 -0.87
CA VAL A 113 6.21 13.81 -0.35
C VAL A 113 7.31 13.80 -1.43
N TRP A 114 6.95 13.67 -2.70
CA TRP A 114 7.92 13.52 -3.79
C TRP A 114 9.02 14.59 -3.84
N TYR A 115 8.67 15.85 -3.50
CA TYR A 115 9.59 16.99 -3.61
C TYR A 115 10.65 17.00 -2.49
N LYS A 116 10.41 16.32 -1.36
CA LYS A 116 11.29 16.23 -0.20
C LYS A 116 11.73 14.80 0.13
N SER A 117 11.64 13.91 -0.85
CA SER A 117 11.88 12.47 -0.62
C SER A 117 13.35 12.08 -0.57
N ASP A 118 14.25 12.94 -1.07
CA ASP A 118 15.67 12.63 -1.26
C ASP A 118 15.91 11.31 -2.01
N LEU A 119 14.92 10.90 -2.83
CA LEU A 119 14.86 9.65 -3.59
C LEU A 119 14.94 8.38 -2.73
N CYS A 120 14.79 8.49 -1.42
CA CYS A 120 14.70 7.36 -0.50
C CYS A 120 13.29 6.74 -0.53
N CYS A 121 13.19 5.46 -0.20
CA CYS A 121 11.91 4.77 -0.06
C CYS A 121 11.08 5.43 1.05
N LYS A 122 9.93 6.00 0.69
CA LYS A 122 9.01 6.65 1.63
C LYS A 122 7.82 5.79 1.98
N ALA A 123 7.42 4.92 1.07
CA ALA A 123 6.36 3.95 1.30
C ALA A 123 6.74 2.61 0.67
N LEU A 124 6.30 1.50 1.28
CA LEU A 124 6.62 0.15 0.84
C LEU A 124 5.34 -0.70 0.76
N PHE A 125 5.18 -1.45 -0.33
CA PHE A 125 4.11 -2.43 -0.50
C PHE A 125 4.68 -3.84 -0.33
N VAL A 126 4.18 -4.58 0.66
CA VAL A 126 4.61 -5.94 1.00
C VAL A 126 3.44 -6.89 0.89
N ASN A 127 3.43 -7.75 -0.13
CA ASN A 127 2.52 -8.89 -0.16
C ASN A 127 3.02 -9.94 0.83
N VAL A 128 2.31 -10.11 1.95
CA VAL A 128 2.76 -10.92 3.10
C VAL A 128 2.96 -12.40 2.74
N PRO A 129 2.06 -13.07 2.01
CA PRO A 129 2.29 -14.46 1.60
C PRO A 129 3.59 -14.66 0.82
N ARG A 130 3.88 -13.76 -0.14
CA ARG A 130 5.11 -13.79 -0.92
C ARG A 130 6.34 -13.50 -0.06
N PHE A 131 6.25 -12.51 0.82
CA PHE A 131 7.33 -12.17 1.74
C PHE A 131 7.73 -13.35 2.62
N LEU A 132 6.76 -14.05 3.22
CA LEU A 132 6.99 -15.21 4.08
C LEU A 132 7.63 -16.39 3.32
N ILE A 133 7.21 -16.64 2.07
CA ILE A 133 7.82 -17.66 1.23
C ILE A 133 9.29 -17.31 0.94
N MET A 134 9.56 -16.05 0.59
CA MET A 134 10.91 -15.60 0.23
C MET A 134 11.84 -15.50 1.43
N LEU A 135 11.33 -15.25 2.64
CA LEU A 135 12.13 -15.31 3.86
C LEU A 135 12.81 -16.66 4.05
N LYS A 136 12.12 -17.76 3.76
CA LYS A 136 12.69 -19.12 3.83
C LYS A 136 13.79 -19.33 2.80
N SER A 137 13.56 -18.90 1.56
CA SER A 137 14.53 -19.09 0.48
C SER A 137 15.80 -18.23 0.68
N ASN A 138 15.68 -17.09 1.36
CA ASN A 138 16.81 -16.19 1.62
C ASN A 138 17.85 -16.76 2.57
N ILE A 139 17.51 -17.82 3.33
CA ILE A 139 18.44 -18.53 4.21
C ILE A 139 19.53 -19.26 3.38
N SER A 140 19.17 -19.75 2.19
CA SER A 140 20.08 -20.52 1.32
C SER A 140 20.67 -19.71 0.17
N GLN A 141 19.95 -18.71 -0.33
CA GLN A 141 20.38 -17.85 -1.44
C GLN A 141 19.86 -16.42 -1.25
N LYS A 142 20.74 -15.42 -1.37
CA LYS A 142 20.30 -14.00 -1.32
C LYS A 142 19.24 -13.73 -2.38
N ASN A 143 18.11 -13.23 -1.95
CA ASN A 143 16.99 -12.85 -2.77
C ASN A 143 16.88 -11.33 -2.84
N GLU A 144 16.94 -10.76 -4.05
CA GLU A 144 16.90 -9.31 -4.27
C GLU A 144 15.62 -8.68 -3.71
N TYR A 145 14.47 -9.36 -3.84
CA TYR A 145 13.20 -8.90 -3.29
C TYR A 145 13.26 -8.73 -1.77
N ILE A 146 13.79 -9.76 -1.05
CA ILE A 146 13.94 -9.69 0.41
C ILE A 146 14.98 -8.64 0.82
N THR A 147 16.07 -8.52 0.07
CA THR A 147 17.09 -7.50 0.35
C THR A 147 16.50 -6.11 0.29
N LYS A 148 15.76 -5.78 -0.78
CA LYS A 148 15.08 -4.49 -0.91
C LYS A 148 14.05 -4.23 0.19
N ILE A 149 13.26 -5.24 0.56
CA ILE A 149 12.31 -5.09 1.67
C ILE A 149 13.06 -4.80 2.96
N ASN A 150 14.08 -5.60 3.30
CA ASN A 150 14.83 -5.45 4.54
C ASN A 150 15.56 -4.10 4.65
N GLU A 151 16.04 -3.55 3.55
CA GLU A 151 16.66 -2.23 3.51
C GLU A 151 15.69 -1.10 3.84
N ASN A 152 14.43 -1.24 3.43
CA ASN A 152 13.46 -0.15 3.47
C ASN A 152 12.38 -0.32 4.54
N ILE A 153 12.12 -1.53 5.03
CA ILE A 153 10.98 -1.83 5.89
C ILE A 153 11.02 -1.10 7.24
N PHE A 154 12.21 -0.82 7.74
CA PHE A 154 12.41 -0.11 9.01
C PHE A 154 12.43 1.41 8.84
N THR A 155 12.79 1.91 7.66
CA THR A 155 12.98 3.34 7.38
C THR A 155 11.79 3.99 6.72
N ALA A 156 11.05 3.27 5.85
CA ALA A 156 9.87 3.79 5.19
C ALA A 156 8.84 4.36 6.18
N ASP A 157 8.25 5.49 5.84
CA ASP A 157 7.28 6.17 6.70
C ASP A 157 5.95 5.40 6.73
N LEU A 158 5.57 4.80 5.60
CA LEU A 158 4.35 4.01 5.42
C LEU A 158 4.69 2.61 4.90
N VAL A 159 4.12 1.55 5.49
CA VAL A 159 4.17 0.18 4.94
C VAL A 159 2.77 -0.38 4.79
N VAL A 160 2.47 -0.92 3.62
CA VAL A 160 1.28 -1.74 3.38
C VAL A 160 1.67 -3.21 3.51
N TRP A 161 0.93 -3.93 4.35
CA TRP A 161 1.00 -5.35 4.59
C TRP A 161 -0.20 -6.02 3.93
N ASP A 162 -0.06 -6.40 2.65
CA ASP A 162 -1.17 -6.93 1.87
C ASP A 162 -1.36 -8.42 2.12
N ASP A 163 -2.62 -8.83 2.26
CA ASP A 163 -3.04 -10.21 2.47
C ASP A 163 -2.49 -10.87 3.76
N ILE A 164 -2.44 -10.10 4.86
CA ILE A 164 -1.97 -10.64 6.14
C ILE A 164 -2.94 -11.71 6.69
N GLY A 165 -2.39 -12.80 7.23
CA GLY A 165 -3.15 -13.90 7.83
C GLY A 165 -3.67 -14.95 6.85
N ILE A 166 -3.56 -14.77 5.52
CA ILE A 166 -4.03 -15.76 4.53
C ILE A 166 -3.23 -17.06 4.60
N LYS A 167 -1.91 -16.97 4.74
CA LYS A 167 -1.04 -18.12 4.84
C LYS A 167 -0.81 -18.50 6.30
N THR A 168 -0.86 -19.79 6.61
CA THR A 168 -0.38 -20.29 7.91
C THR A 168 1.13 -20.07 7.99
N ALA A 169 1.54 -19.20 8.92
CA ALA A 169 2.94 -18.87 9.13
C ALA A 169 3.59 -19.86 10.11
N THR A 170 4.86 -20.17 9.89
CA THR A 170 5.68 -20.90 10.87
C THR A 170 6.05 -19.98 12.04
N VAL A 171 6.49 -20.54 13.16
CA VAL A 171 6.96 -19.78 14.33
C VAL A 171 8.02 -18.76 13.93
N TYR A 172 9.00 -19.15 13.12
CA TYR A 172 10.05 -18.26 12.62
C TYR A 172 9.49 -17.09 11.78
N GLU A 173 8.55 -17.34 10.89
CA GLU A 173 7.90 -16.31 10.07
C GLU A 173 7.10 -15.34 10.94
N MET A 174 6.39 -15.86 11.96
CA MET A 174 5.61 -15.06 12.89
C MET A 174 6.50 -14.17 13.78
N GLU A 175 7.61 -14.70 14.27
CA GLU A 175 8.59 -13.92 15.04
C GLU A 175 9.21 -12.80 14.21
N ASN A 176 9.54 -13.05 12.94
CA ASN A 176 10.04 -12.01 12.04
C ASN A 176 9.00 -10.90 11.81
N LEU A 177 7.75 -11.28 11.50
CA LEU A 177 6.66 -10.29 11.35
C LEU A 177 6.46 -9.48 12.63
N LEU A 178 6.43 -10.15 13.78
CA LEU A 178 6.25 -9.49 15.07
C LEU A 178 7.38 -8.49 15.33
N ASN A 179 8.62 -8.87 15.12
CA ASN A 179 9.78 -7.99 15.34
C ASN A 179 9.71 -6.74 14.45
N ILE A 180 9.36 -6.91 13.18
CA ILE A 180 9.28 -5.78 12.23
C ILE A 180 8.11 -4.86 12.60
N ILE A 181 6.92 -5.42 12.83
CA ILE A 181 5.71 -4.64 13.14
C ILE A 181 5.87 -3.93 14.47
N ASP A 182 6.39 -4.60 15.50
CA ASP A 182 6.64 -4.02 16.83
C ASP A 182 7.65 -2.85 16.74
N TYR A 183 8.75 -3.04 15.99
CA TYR A 183 9.71 -1.95 15.74
C TYR A 183 9.04 -0.75 15.08
N ARG A 184 8.24 -0.95 14.03
CA ARG A 184 7.58 0.13 13.31
C ARG A 184 6.60 0.90 14.19
N VAL A 185 5.75 0.17 14.91
CA VAL A 185 4.77 0.76 15.84
C VAL A 185 5.49 1.54 16.96
N SER A 186 6.53 0.96 17.55
CA SER A 186 7.31 1.60 18.63
C SER A 186 8.07 2.84 18.15
N ASN A 187 8.36 2.96 16.85
CA ASN A 187 9.00 4.12 16.24
C ASN A 187 8.00 5.06 15.52
N ASN A 188 6.73 4.97 15.85
CA ASN A 188 5.67 5.83 15.29
C ASN A 188 5.61 5.80 13.76
N LYS A 189 5.86 4.64 13.14
CA LYS A 189 5.78 4.41 11.69
C LYS A 189 4.42 3.84 11.33
N SER A 190 3.79 4.41 10.30
CA SER A 190 2.45 4.02 9.87
C SER A 190 2.42 2.68 9.14
N ASN A 191 1.34 1.93 9.38
CA ASN A 191 1.09 0.65 8.73
C ASN A 191 -0.36 0.58 8.23
N ILE A 192 -0.56 0.00 7.06
CA ILE A 192 -1.87 -0.38 6.53
C ILE A 192 -1.86 -1.89 6.33
N TYR A 193 -2.80 -2.57 6.92
CA TYR A 193 -2.97 -4.02 6.80
C TYR A 193 -4.21 -4.32 5.98
N THR A 194 -4.12 -5.24 5.02
CA THR A 194 -5.29 -5.78 4.34
C THR A 194 -5.43 -7.27 4.63
N SER A 195 -6.66 -7.75 4.81
CA SER A 195 -6.93 -9.15 5.12
C SER A 195 -8.29 -9.61 4.60
N ASN A 196 -8.43 -10.92 4.41
CA ASN A 196 -9.73 -11.57 4.23
C ASN A 196 -10.31 -12.12 5.55
N LEU A 197 -9.66 -11.84 6.66
CA LEU A 197 -10.05 -12.31 7.98
C LEU A 197 -10.63 -11.16 8.80
N SER A 198 -11.66 -11.45 9.57
CA SER A 198 -12.11 -10.56 10.64
C SER A 198 -11.03 -10.43 11.72
N PRO A 199 -11.10 -9.42 12.60
CA PRO A 199 -10.18 -9.30 13.73
C PRO A 199 -10.05 -10.58 14.57
N ASP A 200 -11.17 -11.25 14.87
CA ASP A 200 -11.18 -12.47 15.69
C ASP A 200 -10.49 -13.64 14.98
N GLU A 201 -10.80 -13.85 13.69
CA GLU A 201 -10.14 -14.87 12.88
C GLU A 201 -8.64 -14.59 12.70
N LEU A 202 -8.24 -13.31 12.65
CA LEU A 202 -6.82 -12.95 12.60
C LEU A 202 -6.10 -13.31 13.90
N ASN A 203 -6.75 -13.15 15.06
CA ASN A 203 -6.18 -13.56 16.34
C ASN A 203 -5.89 -15.06 16.39
N ASP A 204 -6.84 -15.86 15.93
CA ASP A 204 -6.68 -17.34 15.86
C ASP A 204 -5.51 -17.75 14.95
N LYS A 205 -5.24 -16.97 13.91
CA LYS A 205 -4.17 -17.25 12.94
C LYS A 205 -2.79 -16.76 13.36
N LEU A 206 -2.71 -15.59 13.97
CA LEU A 206 -1.43 -14.91 14.25
C LEU A 206 -1.05 -14.89 15.73
N GLY A 207 -2.02 -15.22 16.60
CA GLY A 207 -1.85 -15.23 18.06
C GLY A 207 -1.87 -13.83 18.68
N ASP A 208 -2.09 -13.78 20.00
CA ASP A 208 -2.37 -12.57 20.77
C ASP A 208 -1.34 -11.45 20.62
N ARG A 209 -0.06 -11.79 20.47
CA ARG A 209 1.02 -10.79 20.39
C ARG A 209 0.94 -9.96 19.12
N LEU A 210 0.88 -10.61 17.95
CA LEU A 210 0.73 -9.95 16.66
C LEU A 210 -0.63 -9.24 16.55
N TYR A 211 -1.70 -9.93 16.95
CA TYR A 211 -3.04 -9.35 17.01
C TYR A 211 -3.06 -8.02 17.77
N SER A 212 -2.47 -7.99 18.97
CA SER A 212 -2.42 -6.78 19.78
C SER A 212 -1.72 -5.63 19.08
N ARG A 213 -0.64 -5.89 18.32
CA ARG A 213 0.10 -4.86 17.57
C ARG A 213 -0.63 -4.39 16.33
N ILE A 214 -1.34 -5.28 15.67
CA ILE A 214 -2.06 -4.97 14.42
C ILE A 214 -3.41 -4.33 14.73
N ILE A 215 -4.26 -4.99 15.50
CA ILE A 215 -5.68 -4.61 15.63
C ILE A 215 -5.89 -3.53 16.70
N LYS A 216 -5.31 -3.68 17.89
CA LYS A 216 -5.56 -2.74 18.99
C LYS A 216 -5.01 -1.33 18.73
N LEU A 217 -4.13 -1.18 17.76
CA LEU A 217 -3.47 0.07 17.41
C LEU A 217 -3.90 0.60 16.04
N SER A 218 -4.91 0.00 15.40
CA SER A 218 -5.39 0.38 14.08
C SER A 218 -6.84 0.87 14.11
N ASP A 219 -7.14 1.83 13.25
CA ASP A 219 -8.51 2.08 12.81
C ASP A 219 -8.96 0.87 11.97
N ILE A 220 -10.16 0.36 12.24
CA ILE A 220 -10.68 -0.86 11.58
C ILE A 220 -11.73 -0.45 10.56
N ILE A 221 -11.57 -0.90 9.32
CA ILE A 221 -12.52 -0.69 8.24
C ILE A 221 -12.91 -2.04 7.64
N GLU A 222 -14.21 -2.33 7.66
CA GLU A 222 -14.79 -3.50 7.02
C GLU A 222 -15.36 -3.14 5.66
N PHE A 223 -15.09 -3.98 4.65
CA PHE A 223 -15.82 -4.00 3.39
C PHE A 223 -16.77 -5.18 3.37
N VAL A 224 -18.06 -4.90 3.17
CA VAL A 224 -19.15 -5.89 3.09
C VAL A 224 -19.67 -6.10 1.68
N GLY A 225 -19.25 -5.25 0.74
CA GLY A 225 -19.69 -5.28 -0.66
C GLY A 225 -19.24 -6.52 -1.43
N GLN A 226 -19.85 -6.72 -2.59
CA GLN A 226 -19.60 -7.87 -3.48
C GLN A 226 -18.24 -7.79 -4.19
N ASP A 227 -17.84 -8.91 -4.81
CA ASP A 227 -16.65 -8.98 -5.68
C ASP A 227 -16.84 -8.04 -6.89
N LYS A 228 -15.91 -7.09 -7.02
CA LYS A 228 -15.89 -6.07 -8.09
C LYS A 228 -15.00 -6.46 -9.26
N ARG A 229 -14.40 -7.66 -9.24
CA ARG A 229 -13.59 -8.19 -10.35
C ARG A 229 -14.50 -8.54 -11.52
N GLY A 230 -14.26 -7.89 -12.66
CA GLY A 230 -15.04 -8.11 -13.88
C GLY A 230 -16.19 -7.13 -14.09
N LEU A 231 -16.36 -6.12 -13.25
CA LEU A 231 -17.17 -4.98 -13.61
C LEU A 231 -16.47 -4.24 -14.76
N VAL A 232 -17.01 -4.42 -15.97
CA VAL A 232 -16.57 -3.69 -17.16
C VAL A 232 -17.12 -2.27 -17.05
N VAL A 233 -16.24 -1.28 -17.12
CA VAL A 233 -16.59 0.15 -17.21
C VAL A 233 -16.74 0.52 -18.68
#